data_737f93f05b8ed5c5784da0348f9df326
#
_entry.id   737f93f05b8ed5c5784da0348f9df326
#
_cell.length_a   1.000
_cell.length_b   1.000
_cell.length_c   1.000
_cell.angle_alpha   90.00
_cell.angle_beta   90.00
_cell.angle_gamma   90.00
#
_symmetry.space_group_name_H-M   'P 1'
#
loop_
_entity.id
_entity.type
_entity.pdbx_description
1 polymer ?
#
loop_
_entity_poly.entity_id
_entity_poly.type
_entity_poly.pdbx_seq_one_letter_code
_entity_poly.pdbx_strand_id
1 'polypeptide(L)'
;MPTARSPTDATPATGEPIVADLHTHTTVSDGTLSIEAVPEAAREAGLTWVAVTDHDRIHPGIDAPVVNRDGVRLVRGIELRVDAGPERLDLLGYAVEHTPRLDAEIARLQADREERGAAIVNRVEERLDVDLDVEVESGIGRPHIARAIAESSAPYDYEAAFTDLIGDGCPCYVPRSVT
;
A
#
# COMPACT_ATOMS: atom_id res chain seq x y z
N MET A 1 4.98 4.88 29.46
CA MET A 1 4.61 4.85 28.03
C MET A 1 5.37 3.71 27.39
N PRO A 2 4.78 2.58 26.98
CA PRO A 2 5.49 1.58 26.21
C PRO A 2 5.63 2.08 24.77
N THR A 3 6.85 2.18 24.28
CA THR A 3 7.18 2.47 22.89
C THR A 3 6.69 1.31 22.02
N ALA A 4 5.84 1.59 21.05
CA ALA A 4 5.45 0.63 20.03
C ALA A 4 6.71 0.21 19.26
N ARG A 5 7.01 -1.09 19.22
CA ARG A 5 8.08 -1.66 18.40
C ARG A 5 7.64 -1.63 16.94
N SER A 6 8.51 -1.13 16.08
CA SER A 6 8.33 -1.28 14.61
C SER A 6 8.21 -2.76 14.23
N PRO A 7 7.35 -3.11 13.23
CA PRO A 7 7.12 -4.49 12.82
C PRO A 7 8.36 -5.24 12.26
N THR A 8 9.44 -4.54 11.94
CA THR A 8 10.69 -5.10 11.42
C THR A 8 11.58 -5.80 12.45
N ASP A 9 11.22 -5.83 13.73
CA ASP A 9 12.06 -6.39 14.82
C ASP A 9 11.60 -7.77 15.31
N ALA A 10 10.80 -8.50 14.54
CA ALA A 10 10.39 -9.86 14.87
C ALA A 10 11.46 -10.88 14.46
N THR A 11 12.58 -10.93 15.20
CA THR A 11 13.48 -12.06 15.12
C THR A 11 12.76 -13.29 15.70
N PRO A 12 12.61 -14.41 14.94
CA PRO A 12 11.96 -15.61 15.45
C PRO A 12 12.71 -16.13 16.68
N ALA A 13 11.96 -16.46 17.72
CA ALA A 13 12.50 -16.89 19.01
C ALA A 13 13.23 -18.25 18.98
N THR A 14 13.24 -18.95 17.84
CA THR A 14 13.74 -20.31 17.68
C THR A 14 15.05 -20.43 16.89
N GLY A 15 15.55 -19.35 16.29
CA GLY A 15 16.73 -19.40 15.42
C GLY A 15 16.51 -20.13 14.09
N GLU A 16 15.28 -20.51 13.75
CA GLU A 16 14.93 -21.04 12.45
C GLU A 16 14.94 -19.93 11.40
N PRO A 17 15.32 -20.21 10.13
CA PRO A 17 15.34 -19.20 9.09
C PRO A 17 13.92 -18.71 8.79
N ILE A 18 13.77 -17.39 8.58
CA ILE A 18 12.53 -16.82 8.04
C ILE A 18 12.40 -17.30 6.59
N VAL A 19 11.28 -17.94 6.27
CA VAL A 19 11.04 -18.51 4.93
C VAL A 19 9.84 -17.87 4.21
N ALA A 20 9.14 -16.96 4.85
CA ALA A 20 7.95 -16.31 4.31
C ALA A 20 7.89 -14.83 4.67
N ASP A 21 7.42 -14.01 3.73
CA ASP A 21 6.92 -12.67 3.96
C ASP A 21 5.44 -12.64 3.57
N LEU A 22 4.59 -12.31 4.53
CA LEU A 22 3.13 -12.39 4.36
C LEU A 22 2.47 -11.01 4.23
N HIS A 23 3.25 -9.94 4.09
CA HIS A 23 2.73 -8.59 3.94
C HIS A 23 3.63 -7.78 3.01
N THR A 24 3.39 -7.88 1.70
CA THR A 24 4.17 -7.15 0.70
C THR A 24 3.27 -6.40 -0.27
N HIS A 25 3.78 -5.28 -0.76
CA HIS A 25 3.11 -4.43 -1.72
C HIS A 25 3.92 -4.34 -3.01
N THR A 26 3.22 -4.21 -4.13
CA THR A 26 3.80 -4.03 -5.45
C THR A 26 3.52 -2.63 -5.99
N THR A 27 4.06 -2.34 -7.19
CA THR A 27 3.78 -1.10 -7.92
C THR A 27 2.30 -0.95 -8.33
N VAL A 28 1.48 -1.96 -8.08
CA VAL A 28 0.03 -1.89 -8.32
C VAL A 28 -0.68 -1.12 -7.21
N SER A 29 -0.06 -0.99 -6.02
CA SER A 29 -0.49 -0.07 -4.95
C SER A 29 0.63 0.93 -4.63
N ASP A 30 1.32 0.79 -3.55
CA ASP A 30 2.33 1.76 -3.08
C ASP A 30 3.72 1.14 -2.86
N GLY A 31 3.89 -0.13 -3.24
CA GLY A 31 5.19 -0.78 -3.27
C GLY A 31 6.07 -0.30 -4.44
N THR A 32 7.32 -0.72 -4.43
CA THR A 32 8.33 -0.32 -5.42
C THR A 32 8.73 -1.43 -6.38
N LEU A 33 8.37 -2.69 -6.10
CA LEU A 33 8.68 -3.83 -6.94
C LEU A 33 7.51 -4.18 -7.86
N SER A 34 7.79 -4.43 -9.14
CA SER A 34 6.80 -5.08 -10.00
C SER A 34 6.64 -6.55 -9.60
N ILE A 35 5.49 -7.15 -9.95
CA ILE A 35 5.22 -8.56 -9.64
C ILE A 35 6.24 -9.53 -10.27
N GLU A 36 6.86 -9.14 -11.39
CA GLU A 36 7.89 -9.92 -12.05
C GLU A 36 9.21 -9.93 -11.26
N ALA A 37 9.49 -8.84 -10.53
CA ALA A 37 10.71 -8.71 -9.72
C ALA A 37 10.57 -9.37 -8.34
N VAL A 38 9.36 -9.59 -7.83
CA VAL A 38 9.12 -10.18 -6.51
C VAL A 38 9.81 -11.54 -6.32
N PRO A 39 9.77 -12.51 -7.27
CA PRO A 39 10.42 -13.82 -7.05
C PRO A 39 11.95 -13.72 -6.89
N GLU A 40 12.60 -12.82 -7.63
CA GLU A 40 14.05 -12.63 -7.51
C GLU A 40 14.41 -12.02 -6.17
N ALA A 41 13.75 -10.94 -5.77
CA ALA A 41 13.96 -10.29 -4.48
C ALA A 41 13.69 -11.26 -3.30
N ALA A 42 12.64 -12.08 -3.39
CA ALA A 42 12.33 -13.09 -2.39
C ALA A 42 13.45 -14.13 -2.25
N ARG A 43 13.99 -14.64 -3.37
CA ARG A 43 15.10 -15.61 -3.35
C ARG A 43 16.37 -15.00 -2.77
N GLU A 44 16.68 -13.76 -3.09
CA GLU A 44 17.81 -13.03 -2.51
C GLU A 44 17.67 -12.86 -0.99
N ALA A 45 16.44 -12.66 -0.51
CA ALA A 45 16.12 -12.61 0.91
C ALA A 45 16.00 -14.00 1.57
N GLY A 46 16.17 -15.10 0.83
CA GLY A 46 16.04 -16.49 1.35
C GLY A 46 14.59 -16.92 1.57
N LEU A 47 13.62 -16.22 0.99
CA LEU A 47 12.20 -16.53 1.13
C LEU A 47 11.75 -17.54 0.08
N THR A 48 10.81 -18.39 0.46
CA THR A 48 10.14 -19.36 -0.42
C THR A 48 8.64 -19.11 -0.58
N TRP A 49 8.09 -18.23 0.25
CA TRP A 49 6.71 -17.78 0.21
C TRP A 49 6.64 -16.26 0.33
N VAL A 50 5.79 -15.64 -0.49
CA VAL A 50 5.48 -14.20 -0.42
C VAL A 50 4.00 -14.03 -0.63
N ALA A 51 3.30 -13.32 0.27
CA ALA A 51 1.95 -12.87 0.02
C ALA A 51 1.98 -11.44 -0.53
N VAL A 52 1.39 -11.28 -1.70
CA VAL A 52 1.17 -9.97 -2.32
C VAL A 52 -0.17 -9.44 -1.85
N THR A 53 -0.14 -8.44 -1.00
CA THR A 53 -1.29 -7.90 -0.26
C THR A 53 -1.48 -6.40 -0.57
N ASP A 54 -1.54 -6.06 -1.84
CA ASP A 54 -1.72 -4.69 -2.29
C ASP A 54 -2.95 -4.03 -1.65
N HIS A 55 -2.86 -2.75 -1.36
CA HIS A 55 -3.92 -1.98 -0.72
C HIS A 55 -5.21 -1.93 -1.54
N ASP A 56 -6.32 -2.35 -0.93
CA ASP A 56 -7.69 -2.27 -1.44
C ASP A 56 -7.83 -2.84 -2.86
N ARG A 57 -7.00 -3.86 -3.22
CA ARG A 57 -7.07 -4.54 -4.52
C ARG A 57 -6.37 -5.88 -4.52
N ILE A 58 -6.84 -6.77 -5.38
CA ILE A 58 -6.17 -8.04 -5.70
C ILE A 58 -5.23 -7.77 -6.87
N HIS A 59 -3.97 -8.24 -6.78
CA HIS A 59 -2.99 -8.05 -7.85
C HIS A 59 -3.43 -8.76 -9.14
N PRO A 60 -3.59 -8.04 -10.28
CA PRO A 60 -4.13 -8.60 -11.52
C PRO A 60 -3.22 -9.65 -12.16
N GLY A 61 -1.93 -9.63 -11.86
CA GLY A 61 -0.96 -10.60 -12.38
C GLY A 61 -0.91 -11.93 -11.61
N ILE A 62 -1.74 -12.16 -10.58
CA ILE A 62 -1.80 -13.42 -9.83
C ILE A 62 -3.16 -14.07 -10.08
N ASP A 63 -3.21 -15.06 -10.98
CA ASP A 63 -4.43 -15.65 -11.52
C ASP A 63 -5.02 -16.80 -10.69
N ALA A 64 -4.30 -17.29 -9.68
CA ALA A 64 -4.77 -18.32 -8.75
C ALA A 64 -4.43 -17.96 -7.30
N PRO A 65 -5.11 -18.56 -6.29
CA PRO A 65 -4.86 -18.29 -4.88
C PRO A 65 -3.40 -18.46 -4.46
N VAL A 66 -2.69 -19.40 -5.08
CA VAL A 66 -1.24 -19.58 -4.93
C VAL A 66 -0.66 -19.96 -6.29
N VAL A 67 0.37 -19.24 -6.72
CA VAL A 67 1.13 -19.54 -7.94
C VAL A 67 2.60 -19.77 -7.60
N ASN A 68 3.30 -20.62 -8.37
CA ASN A 68 4.74 -20.78 -8.24
C ASN A 68 5.41 -19.98 -9.37
N ARG A 69 6.32 -19.08 -9.00
CA ARG A 69 7.16 -18.33 -9.93
C ARG A 69 8.61 -18.47 -9.51
N ASP A 70 9.41 -19.07 -10.36
CA ASP A 70 10.86 -19.23 -10.17
C ASP A 70 11.25 -19.85 -8.81
N GLY A 71 10.45 -20.81 -8.32
CA GLY A 71 10.67 -21.50 -7.06
C GLY A 71 10.10 -20.79 -5.82
N VAL A 72 9.53 -19.59 -5.98
CA VAL A 72 8.83 -18.87 -4.91
C VAL A 72 7.32 -19.04 -5.06
N ARG A 73 6.62 -19.33 -3.96
CA ARG A 73 5.17 -19.39 -3.89
C ARG A 73 4.62 -18.00 -3.59
N LEU A 74 3.93 -17.42 -4.59
CA LEU A 74 3.23 -16.16 -4.43
C LEU A 74 1.79 -16.46 -4.01
N VAL A 75 1.38 -15.91 -2.87
CA VAL A 75 0.02 -15.99 -2.34
C VAL A 75 -0.72 -14.74 -2.78
N ARG A 76 -1.85 -14.94 -3.48
CA ARG A 76 -2.74 -13.85 -3.84
C ARG A 76 -3.46 -13.33 -2.60
N GLY A 77 -3.16 -12.11 -2.21
CA GLY A 77 -3.73 -11.47 -1.03
C GLY A 77 -4.35 -10.11 -1.33
N ILE A 78 -4.78 -9.48 -0.27
CA ILE A 78 -5.31 -8.11 -0.25
C ILE A 78 -5.11 -7.52 1.13
N GLU A 79 -4.79 -6.24 1.22
CA GLU A 79 -4.86 -5.48 2.45
C GLU A 79 -6.06 -4.52 2.41
N LEU A 80 -6.92 -4.63 3.40
CA LEU A 80 -8.09 -3.76 3.57
C LEU A 80 -7.96 -2.97 4.86
N ARG A 81 -8.06 -1.66 4.79
CA ARG A 81 -8.22 -0.84 5.98
C ARG A 81 -9.66 -0.88 6.45
N VAL A 82 -9.86 -1.33 7.67
CA VAL A 82 -11.18 -1.45 8.29
C VAL A 82 -11.28 -0.56 9.52
N ASP A 83 -12.47 -0.01 9.74
CA ASP A 83 -12.81 0.73 10.96
C ASP A 83 -13.36 -0.24 12.01
N ALA A 84 -12.63 -0.38 13.10
CA ALA A 84 -13.01 -1.23 14.23
C ALA A 84 -13.53 -0.39 15.43
N GLY A 85 -14.15 0.74 15.15
CA GLY A 85 -14.64 1.69 16.14
C GLY A 85 -13.58 2.72 16.53
N PRO A 86 -12.97 2.67 17.72
CA PRO A 86 -11.96 3.66 18.11
C PRO A 86 -10.60 3.41 17.44
N GLU A 87 -10.40 2.25 16.83
CA GLU A 87 -9.14 1.83 16.22
C GLU A 87 -9.32 1.57 14.73
N ARG A 88 -8.28 1.91 13.96
CA ARG A 88 -8.16 1.53 12.55
C ARG A 88 -7.24 0.33 12.45
N LEU A 89 -7.69 -0.70 11.76
CA LEU A 89 -6.95 -1.94 11.57
C LEU A 89 -6.70 -2.16 10.08
N ASP A 90 -5.54 -2.74 9.77
CA ASP A 90 -5.24 -3.26 8.45
C ASP A 90 -5.49 -4.77 8.47
N LEU A 91 -6.51 -5.20 7.72
CA LEU A 91 -6.92 -6.60 7.59
C LEU A 91 -6.23 -7.21 6.37
N LEU A 92 -5.42 -8.25 6.59
CA LEU A 92 -4.79 -9.02 5.53
C LEU A 92 -5.62 -10.23 5.17
N GLY A 93 -6.04 -10.31 3.91
CA GLY A 93 -6.68 -11.49 3.32
C GLY A 93 -5.68 -12.30 2.50
N TYR A 94 -5.69 -13.63 2.66
CA TYR A 94 -4.81 -14.54 1.93
C TYR A 94 -5.59 -15.56 1.12
N ALA A 95 -5.01 -15.98 -0.01
CA ALA A 95 -5.62 -16.93 -0.94
C ALA A 95 -7.04 -16.46 -1.37
N VAL A 96 -7.22 -15.14 -1.48
CA VAL A 96 -8.52 -14.55 -1.82
C VAL A 96 -8.96 -14.95 -3.22
N GLU A 97 -10.26 -15.16 -3.39
CA GLU A 97 -10.88 -15.42 -4.69
C GLU A 97 -11.78 -14.26 -5.10
N HIS A 98 -11.82 -14.00 -6.40
CA HIS A 98 -12.74 -13.02 -6.96
C HIS A 98 -14.18 -13.49 -6.76
N THR A 99 -14.98 -12.63 -6.15
CA THR A 99 -16.42 -12.81 -6.05
C THR A 99 -17.10 -11.52 -6.43
N PRO A 100 -18.33 -11.54 -6.99
CA PRO A 100 -19.03 -10.30 -7.36
C PRO A 100 -19.16 -9.29 -6.19
N ARG A 101 -19.28 -9.80 -4.95
CA ARG A 101 -19.36 -8.95 -3.76
C ARG A 101 -18.03 -8.31 -3.41
N LEU A 102 -16.94 -9.08 -3.44
CA LEU A 102 -15.59 -8.56 -3.16
C LEU A 102 -15.16 -7.57 -4.25
N ASP A 103 -15.39 -7.92 -5.51
CA ASP A 103 -15.03 -7.06 -6.65
C ASP A 103 -15.79 -5.72 -6.61
N ALA A 104 -17.08 -5.73 -6.24
CA ALA A 104 -17.86 -4.51 -6.07
C ALA A 104 -17.33 -3.65 -4.90
N GLU A 105 -16.91 -4.27 -3.80
CA GLU A 105 -16.33 -3.56 -2.66
C GLU A 105 -14.96 -2.97 -3.02
N ILE A 106 -14.10 -3.72 -3.71
CA ILE A 106 -12.82 -3.22 -4.23
C ILE A 106 -13.05 -2.01 -5.13
N ALA A 107 -14.00 -2.10 -6.07
CA ALA A 107 -14.31 -0.98 -6.96
C ALA A 107 -14.74 0.28 -6.19
N ARG A 108 -15.56 0.12 -5.13
CA ARG A 108 -15.98 1.22 -4.26
C ARG A 108 -14.80 1.85 -3.52
N LEU A 109 -13.88 1.03 -2.99
CA LEU A 109 -12.69 1.51 -2.29
C LEU A 109 -11.71 2.22 -3.23
N GLN A 110 -11.56 1.71 -4.46
CA GLN A 110 -10.73 2.37 -5.46
C GLN A 110 -11.30 3.72 -5.90
N ALA A 111 -12.60 3.84 -6.10
CA ALA A 111 -13.24 5.12 -6.42
C ALA A 111 -13.03 6.16 -5.28
N ASP A 112 -13.16 5.76 -4.02
CA ASP A 112 -12.85 6.63 -2.86
C ASP A 112 -11.38 7.06 -2.85
N ARG A 113 -10.45 6.17 -3.20
CA ARG A 113 -9.03 6.51 -3.30
C ARG A 113 -8.75 7.56 -4.37
N GLU A 114 -9.34 7.39 -5.56
CA GLU A 114 -9.20 8.35 -6.67
C GLU A 114 -9.77 9.71 -6.31
N GLU A 115 -10.99 9.76 -5.78
CA GLU A 115 -11.63 11.02 -5.35
C GLU A 115 -10.82 11.72 -4.26
N ARG A 116 -10.38 10.96 -3.27
CA ARG A 116 -9.56 11.46 -2.17
C ARG A 116 -8.18 11.92 -2.65
N GLY A 117 -7.54 11.14 -3.54
CA GLY A 117 -6.26 11.48 -4.16
C GLY A 117 -6.33 12.81 -4.90
N ALA A 118 -7.33 12.97 -5.76
CA ALA A 118 -7.58 14.24 -6.48
C ALA A 118 -7.77 15.41 -5.51
N ALA A 119 -8.54 15.21 -4.45
CA ALA A 119 -8.78 16.27 -3.47
C ALA A 119 -7.50 16.65 -2.68
N ILE A 120 -6.60 15.70 -2.40
CA ILE A 120 -5.30 15.98 -1.76
C ILE A 120 -4.39 16.74 -2.72
N VAL A 121 -4.27 16.27 -3.98
CA VAL A 121 -3.45 16.92 -5.03
C VAL A 121 -3.88 18.37 -5.19
N ASN A 122 -5.16 18.63 -5.44
CA ASN A 122 -5.69 19.99 -5.59
C ASN A 122 -5.36 20.90 -4.39
N ARG A 123 -5.49 20.39 -3.15
CA ARG A 123 -5.16 21.18 -1.95
C ARG A 123 -3.68 21.50 -1.84
N VAL A 124 -2.81 20.58 -2.24
CA VAL A 124 -1.35 20.80 -2.24
C VAL A 124 -0.98 21.83 -3.30
N GLU A 125 -1.47 21.66 -4.52
CA GLU A 125 -1.20 22.59 -5.64
C GLU A 125 -1.67 24.01 -5.31
N GLU A 126 -2.90 24.16 -4.83
CA GLU A 126 -3.44 25.47 -4.41
C GLU A 126 -2.64 26.10 -3.26
N ARG A 127 -2.16 25.28 -2.30
CA ARG A 127 -1.46 25.78 -1.13
C ARG A 127 -0.03 26.21 -1.42
N LEU A 128 0.66 25.48 -2.31
CA LEU A 128 2.08 25.65 -2.57
C LEU A 128 2.36 26.40 -3.89
N ASP A 129 1.32 26.65 -4.69
CA ASP A 129 1.43 27.23 -6.03
C ASP A 129 2.39 26.41 -6.93
N VAL A 130 2.17 25.09 -6.96
CA VAL A 130 2.93 24.13 -7.77
C VAL A 130 1.98 23.25 -8.57
N ASP A 131 2.47 22.69 -9.67
CA ASP A 131 1.82 21.60 -10.39
C ASP A 131 2.52 20.29 -9.99
N LEU A 132 1.76 19.25 -9.63
CA LEU A 132 2.29 17.94 -9.28
C LEU A 132 2.21 16.98 -10.48
N ASP A 133 3.34 16.39 -10.84
CA ASP A 133 3.39 15.33 -11.86
C ASP A 133 2.95 13.98 -11.25
N VAL A 134 1.63 13.83 -11.07
CA VAL A 134 1.01 12.61 -10.55
C VAL A 134 -0.31 12.32 -11.22
N GLU A 135 -0.45 11.12 -11.77
CA GLU A 135 -1.71 10.63 -12.30
C GLU A 135 -2.62 10.15 -11.17
N VAL A 136 -3.84 10.67 -11.12
CA VAL A 136 -4.86 10.24 -10.16
C VAL A 136 -5.67 9.12 -10.79
N GLU A 137 -5.24 7.89 -10.53
CA GLU A 137 -5.85 6.68 -11.07
C GLU A 137 -6.02 5.60 -9.98
N SER A 138 -6.61 4.48 -10.38
CA SER A 138 -6.80 3.31 -9.51
C SER A 138 -5.47 2.85 -8.91
N GLY A 139 -5.42 2.71 -7.59
CA GLY A 139 -4.21 2.39 -6.84
C GLY A 139 -3.52 3.60 -6.22
N ILE A 140 -3.93 4.83 -6.57
CA ILE A 140 -3.35 6.06 -5.98
C ILE A 140 -3.39 6.02 -4.45
N GLY A 141 -2.31 6.44 -3.82
CA GLY A 141 -2.20 6.59 -2.38
C GLY A 141 -1.35 7.78 -2.00
N ARG A 142 -1.37 8.15 -0.73
CA ARG A 142 -0.54 9.25 -0.20
C ARG A 142 0.96 9.08 -0.48
N PRO A 143 1.55 7.85 -0.51
CA PRO A 143 2.94 7.67 -0.91
C PRO A 143 3.28 8.20 -2.31
N HIS A 144 2.37 8.03 -3.28
CA HIS A 144 2.55 8.56 -4.63
C HIS A 144 2.55 10.10 -4.63
N ILE A 145 1.58 10.70 -3.92
CA ILE A 145 1.47 12.15 -3.79
C ILE A 145 2.68 12.74 -3.05
N ALA A 146 3.13 12.10 -1.96
CA ALA A 146 4.34 12.54 -1.24
C ALA A 146 5.59 12.52 -2.13
N ARG A 147 5.71 11.52 -3.00
CA ARG A 147 6.81 11.45 -3.97
C ARG A 147 6.72 12.58 -4.99
N ALA A 148 5.54 12.81 -5.56
CA ALA A 148 5.34 13.92 -6.49
C ALA A 148 5.61 15.29 -5.85
N ILE A 149 5.25 15.48 -4.58
CA ILE A 149 5.62 16.69 -3.84
C ILE A 149 7.14 16.84 -3.72
N ALA A 150 7.83 15.77 -3.33
CA ALA A 150 9.28 15.78 -3.17
C ALA A 150 10.05 15.98 -4.50
N GLU A 151 9.47 15.57 -5.62
CA GLU A 151 10.03 15.74 -6.97
C GLU A 151 9.64 17.08 -7.62
N SER A 152 8.71 17.83 -7.02
CA SER A 152 8.27 19.15 -7.49
C SER A 152 9.21 20.28 -7.05
N SER A 153 8.86 21.53 -7.35
CA SER A 153 9.56 22.72 -6.84
C SER A 153 9.22 23.09 -5.40
N ALA A 154 8.36 22.32 -4.73
CA ALA A 154 7.97 22.56 -3.35
C ALA A 154 9.14 22.32 -2.38
N PRO A 155 9.26 23.07 -1.26
CA PRO A 155 10.34 22.93 -0.32
C PRO A 155 10.12 21.77 0.68
N TYR A 156 9.66 20.63 0.21
CA TYR A 156 9.35 19.44 1.02
C TYR A 156 10.04 18.20 0.44
N ASP A 157 10.69 17.43 1.28
CA ASP A 157 11.06 16.06 0.96
C ASP A 157 9.88 15.09 1.22
N TYR A 158 10.08 13.81 0.96
CA TYR A 158 9.05 12.79 1.10
C TYR A 158 8.50 12.70 2.54
N GLU A 159 9.38 12.76 3.54
CA GLU A 159 8.99 12.64 4.95
C GLU A 159 8.26 13.90 5.43
N ALA A 160 8.76 15.09 5.08
CA ALA A 160 8.12 16.36 5.39
C ALA A 160 6.75 16.50 4.70
N ALA A 161 6.58 15.98 3.48
CA ALA A 161 5.29 15.95 2.82
C ALA A 161 4.24 15.19 3.66
N PHE A 162 4.61 14.06 4.26
CA PHE A 162 3.71 13.32 5.16
C PHE A 162 3.46 14.04 6.48
N THR A 163 4.50 14.55 7.13
CA THR A 163 4.38 15.10 8.49
C THR A 163 3.69 16.46 8.50
N ASP A 164 3.87 17.27 7.47
CA ASP A 164 3.49 18.68 7.49
C ASP A 164 2.34 19.04 6.52
N LEU A 165 2.09 18.21 5.50
CA LEU A 165 1.10 18.54 4.48
C LEU A 165 -0.07 17.56 4.37
N ILE A 166 0.19 16.25 4.15
CA ILE A 166 -0.83 15.28 3.75
C ILE A 166 -1.10 14.18 4.79
N GLY A 167 -0.36 14.18 5.90
CA GLY A 167 -0.60 13.27 7.03
C GLY A 167 -1.87 13.59 7.80
N ASP A 168 -2.27 12.71 8.70
CA ASP A 168 -3.48 12.86 9.49
C ASP A 168 -3.43 14.15 10.33
N GLY A 169 -4.44 15.01 10.16
CA GLY A 169 -4.51 16.31 10.82
C GLY A 169 -3.73 17.44 10.13
N CYS A 170 -3.01 17.17 9.05
CA CYS A 170 -2.26 18.17 8.30
C CYS A 170 -3.17 18.99 7.36
N PRO A 171 -2.71 20.17 6.89
CA PRO A 171 -3.54 21.12 6.15
C PRO A 171 -4.18 20.59 4.86
N CYS A 172 -3.49 19.69 4.15
CA CYS A 172 -3.97 19.09 2.90
C CYS A 172 -4.56 17.69 3.11
N TYR A 173 -4.70 17.23 4.35
CA TYR A 173 -5.31 15.94 4.65
C TYR A 173 -6.76 15.88 4.22
N VAL A 174 -7.12 14.76 3.59
CA VAL A 174 -8.52 14.41 3.27
C VAL A 174 -8.80 13.03 3.88
N PRO A 175 -9.81 12.89 4.75
CA PRO A 175 -10.18 11.60 5.32
C PRO A 175 -10.76 10.67 4.24
N ARG A 176 -10.73 9.34 4.47
CA ARG A 176 -11.49 8.39 3.68
C ARG A 176 -12.98 8.59 3.95
N SER A 177 -13.81 8.44 2.91
CA SER A 177 -15.27 8.47 3.03
C SER A 177 -15.85 7.06 3.22
N VAL A 178 -15.05 6.03 2.92
CA VAL A 178 -15.43 4.62 3.04
C VAL A 178 -14.40 3.84 3.86
N THR A 179 -14.87 2.90 4.64
CA THR A 179 -14.09 1.99 5.50
C THR A 179 -14.74 0.63 5.51
#